data_213f261cbf764c005f2214238e94bf60
#
_entry.id   213f261cbf764c005f2214238e94bf60
#
_cell.length_a   1.000
_cell.length_b   1.000
_cell.length_c   1.000
_cell.angle_alpha   90.00
_cell.angle_beta   90.00
_cell.angle_gamma   90.00
#
_symmetry.space_group_name_H-M   'P 1'
#
loop_
_entity.id
_entity.type
_entity.pdbx_description
1 polymer ?
#
loop_
_entity_poly.entity_id
_entity_poly.type
_entity_poly.pdbx_seq_one_letter_code
_entity_poly.pdbx_strand_id
1 'polypeptide(L)'
;HAGSDDIFAPYADPAYDRKKVMQLGSYVERENADLEWKMLQELYPELRSKTPEVIRTRINGQIFYRLVLHSESGGFLSLCNRLRGDRVQCLLR
;
A
#
# COMPACT_ATOMS: atom_id res chain seq x y z
N HIS A 1 6.96 -2.49 23.29
CA HIS A 1 6.85 -1.09 23.06
C HIS A 1 6.18 -0.76 21.74
N ALA A 2 5.47 0.32 21.74
CA ALA A 2 4.53 0.63 20.68
C ALA A 2 5.12 0.91 19.30
N GLY A 3 6.35 1.38 19.23
CA GLY A 3 6.90 1.99 18.03
C GLY A 3 6.82 1.13 16.77
N SER A 4 7.29 -0.12 16.82
CA SER A 4 7.37 -0.94 15.63
C SER A 4 6.02 -1.47 15.17
N ASP A 5 5.03 -1.55 16.08
CA ASP A 5 3.71 -2.07 15.73
C ASP A 5 2.78 -0.99 15.19
N ASP A 6 3.12 0.29 15.38
CA ASP A 6 2.26 1.40 14.96
C ASP A 6 2.04 1.44 13.44
N ILE A 7 3.02 0.97 12.67
CA ILE A 7 2.88 0.95 11.21
C ILE A 7 1.82 -0.03 10.73
N PHE A 8 1.44 -0.99 11.58
CA PHE A 8 0.42 -1.99 11.25
C PHE A 8 -0.87 -1.79 12.04
N ALA A 9 -0.95 -0.75 12.87
CA ALA A 9 -2.18 -0.43 13.57
C ALA A 9 -3.26 -0.03 12.57
N PRO A 10 -4.53 -0.44 12.79
CA PRO A 10 -5.58 -0.07 11.84
C PRO A 10 -5.84 1.44 11.88
N TYR A 11 -6.23 1.98 10.74
CA TYR A 11 -6.75 3.34 10.68
C TYR A 11 -8.12 3.35 11.35
N ALA A 12 -8.28 4.13 12.41
CA ALA A 12 -9.52 4.18 13.19
C ALA A 12 -10.51 5.21 12.66
N ASP A 13 -10.00 6.30 12.07
CA ASP A 13 -10.85 7.39 11.59
C ASP A 13 -11.51 7.01 10.27
N PRO A 14 -12.85 6.96 10.19
CA PRO A 14 -13.53 6.61 8.94
C PRO A 14 -13.26 7.59 7.80
N ALA A 15 -12.75 8.80 8.09
CA ALA A 15 -12.38 9.74 7.06
C ALA A 15 -11.28 9.19 6.14
N TYR A 16 -10.48 8.25 6.61
CA TYR A 16 -9.46 7.62 5.77
C TYR A 16 -10.06 6.86 4.59
N ASP A 17 -11.34 6.49 4.65
CA ASP A 17 -11.98 5.83 3.51
C ASP A 17 -12.13 6.74 2.29
N ARG A 18 -11.93 8.04 2.46
CA ARG A 18 -11.95 8.99 1.35
C ARG A 18 -10.60 9.21 0.69
N LYS A 19 -9.53 8.65 1.27
CA LYS A 19 -8.20 8.74 0.67
C LYS A 19 -8.19 8.00 -0.67
N LYS A 20 -7.53 8.60 -1.64
CA LYS A 20 -7.59 8.12 -3.02
C LYS A 20 -6.40 7.26 -3.42
N VAL A 21 -5.37 7.21 -2.60
CA VAL A 21 -4.15 6.46 -2.89
C VAL A 21 -3.87 5.49 -1.76
N MET A 22 -3.60 4.23 -2.13
CA MET A 22 -3.17 3.21 -1.19
C MET A 22 -1.77 2.76 -1.59
N GLN A 23 -0.78 3.08 -0.76
CA GLN A 23 0.61 2.69 -1.01
C GLN A 23 0.90 1.36 -0.32
N LEU A 24 1.35 0.39 -1.10
CA LEU A 24 1.57 -0.97 -0.64
C LEU A 24 3.03 -1.27 -0.33
N GLY A 25 3.94 -0.44 -0.79
CA GLY A 25 5.34 -0.61 -0.48
C GLY A 25 6.20 0.42 -1.19
N SER A 26 7.48 0.44 -0.82
CA SER A 26 8.49 1.31 -1.41
C SER A 26 9.77 0.50 -1.51
N TYR A 27 10.39 0.49 -2.69
CA TYR A 27 11.49 -0.43 -3.00
C TYR A 27 12.64 0.31 -3.68
N VAL A 28 13.86 -0.14 -3.42
CA VAL A 28 15.04 0.39 -4.09
C VAL A 28 15.12 -0.13 -5.53
N GLU A 29 14.63 -1.35 -5.76
CA GLU A 29 14.65 -2.00 -7.08
C GLU A 29 13.23 -2.11 -7.61
N ARG A 30 13.04 -1.72 -8.87
CA ARG A 30 11.70 -1.78 -9.47
C ARG A 30 11.15 -3.20 -9.54
N GLU A 31 11.99 -4.18 -9.81
CA GLU A 31 11.52 -5.56 -9.90
C GLU A 31 10.92 -6.07 -8.59
N ASN A 32 11.35 -5.53 -7.45
CA ASN A 32 10.78 -5.92 -6.18
C ASN A 32 9.34 -5.43 -6.02
N ALA A 33 9.02 -4.27 -6.58
CA ALA A 33 7.65 -3.81 -6.63
C ALA A 33 6.77 -4.75 -7.46
N ASP A 34 7.28 -5.18 -8.61
CA ASP A 34 6.55 -6.08 -9.50
C ASP A 34 6.32 -7.45 -8.85
N LEU A 35 7.33 -7.98 -8.16
CA LEU A 35 7.21 -9.25 -7.46
C LEU A 35 6.22 -9.17 -6.30
N GLU A 36 6.26 -8.06 -5.57
CA GLU A 36 5.34 -7.85 -4.45
C GLU A 36 3.89 -7.81 -4.95
N TRP A 37 3.65 -7.11 -6.06
CA TRP A 37 2.31 -7.04 -6.63
C TRP A 37 1.79 -8.42 -7.01
N LYS A 38 2.65 -9.24 -7.62
CA LYS A 38 2.29 -10.61 -7.97
C LYS A 38 1.88 -11.42 -6.74
N MET A 39 2.68 -11.33 -5.69
CA MET A 39 2.41 -12.04 -4.45
C MET A 39 1.10 -11.57 -3.81
N LEU A 40 0.88 -10.26 -3.78
CA LEU A 40 -0.32 -9.70 -3.17
C LEU A 40 -1.58 -10.13 -3.92
N GLN A 41 -1.51 -10.24 -5.25
CA GLN A 41 -2.66 -10.72 -6.04
C GLN A 41 -3.01 -12.17 -5.72
N GLU A 42 -2.03 -12.99 -5.36
CA GLU A 42 -2.27 -14.37 -4.96
C GLU A 42 -2.91 -14.45 -3.59
N LEU A 43 -2.47 -13.61 -2.65
CA LEU A 43 -2.98 -13.60 -1.29
C LEU A 43 -4.31 -12.90 -1.15
N TYR A 44 -4.54 -11.88 -1.99
CA TYR A 44 -5.74 -11.04 -1.94
C TYR A 44 -6.38 -10.99 -3.32
N PRO A 45 -7.29 -11.94 -3.60
CA PRO A 45 -7.87 -12.05 -4.96
C PRO A 45 -8.57 -10.80 -5.45
N GLU A 46 -9.09 -9.96 -4.55
CA GLU A 46 -9.73 -8.71 -4.94
C GLU A 46 -8.77 -7.72 -5.59
N LEU A 47 -7.45 -7.92 -5.42
CA LEU A 47 -6.46 -7.08 -6.09
C LEU A 47 -6.28 -7.43 -7.56
N ARG A 48 -6.77 -8.58 -8.00
CA ARG A 48 -6.57 -9.05 -9.38
C ARG A 48 -7.28 -8.18 -10.41
N SER A 49 -8.34 -7.49 -10.01
CA SER A 49 -9.08 -6.61 -10.91
C SER A 49 -8.53 -5.18 -10.90
N LYS A 50 -7.50 -4.90 -10.11
CA LYS A 50 -6.96 -3.55 -9.97
C LYS A 50 -5.67 -3.41 -10.75
N THR A 51 -5.38 -2.18 -11.18
CA THR A 51 -4.18 -1.85 -11.94
C THR A 51 -3.25 -1.02 -11.06
N PRO A 52 -2.07 -1.55 -10.72
CA PRO A 52 -1.13 -0.80 -9.88
C PRO A 52 -0.33 0.22 -10.69
N GLU A 53 0.20 1.20 -9.98
CA GLU A 53 1.20 2.09 -10.52
C GLU A 53 2.48 1.93 -9.73
N VAL A 54 3.61 2.01 -10.42
CA VAL A 54 4.92 2.03 -9.77
C VAL A 54 5.49 3.42 -10.01
N ILE A 55 5.60 4.20 -8.94
CA ILE A 55 6.00 5.61 -9.03
C ILE A 55 7.46 5.73 -8.62
N ARG A 56 8.28 6.19 -9.56
CA ARG A 56 9.69 6.44 -9.31
C ARG A 56 9.82 7.78 -8.56
N THR A 57 10.42 7.75 -7.38
CA THR A 57 10.51 8.91 -6.50
C THR A 57 11.94 9.06 -6.00
N ARG A 58 12.47 10.29 -6.00
CA ARG A 58 13.79 10.59 -5.42
C ARG A 58 13.59 11.20 -4.04
N ILE A 59 14.24 10.62 -3.04
CA ILE A 59 14.21 11.10 -1.66
C ILE A 59 15.65 11.16 -1.17
N ASN A 60 16.14 12.37 -0.86
CA ASN A 60 17.50 12.57 -0.36
C ASN A 60 18.56 11.92 -1.25
N GLY A 61 18.38 12.04 -2.58
CA GLY A 61 19.31 11.49 -3.55
C GLY A 61 19.14 10.01 -3.86
N GLN A 62 18.30 9.31 -3.12
CA GLN A 62 18.02 7.89 -3.35
C GLN A 62 16.72 7.73 -4.14
N ILE A 63 16.77 6.86 -5.15
CA ILE A 63 15.58 6.52 -5.94
C ILE A 63 14.82 5.40 -5.26
N PHE A 64 13.51 5.58 -5.15
CA PHE A 64 12.59 4.56 -4.64
C PHE A 64 11.47 4.33 -5.66
N TYR A 65 10.97 3.12 -5.69
CA TYR A 65 9.83 2.73 -6.51
C TYR A 65 8.67 2.39 -5.59
N ARG A 66 7.65 3.25 -5.62
CA ARG A 66 6.47 3.09 -4.75
C ARG A 66 5.37 2.37 -5.50
N LEU A 67 4.87 1.30 -4.90
CA LEU A 67 3.77 0.52 -5.44
C LEU A 67 2.47 1.07 -4.86
N VAL A 68 1.61 1.61 -5.72
CA VAL A 68 0.38 2.26 -5.27
C VAL A 68 -0.82 1.84 -6.11
N LEU A 69 -2.00 1.92 -5.49
CA LEU A 69 -3.28 1.85 -6.18
C LEU A 69 -3.96 3.19 -6.04
N HIS A 70 -4.73 3.58 -7.05
CA HIS A 70 -5.44 4.84 -7.07
C HIS A 70 -6.93 4.59 -7.30
N SER A 71 -7.77 5.33 -6.57
CA SER A 71 -9.23 5.30 -6.73
C SER A 71 -9.79 6.69 -6.51
N GLU A 72 -10.47 7.25 -7.51
CA GLU A 72 -11.07 8.58 -7.39
C GLU A 72 -12.13 8.66 -6.30
N SER A 73 -12.83 7.57 -6.05
CA SER A 73 -13.89 7.52 -5.04
C SER A 73 -13.40 7.04 -3.67
N GLY A 74 -12.11 6.73 -3.53
CA GLY A 74 -11.60 6.16 -2.30
C GLY A 74 -12.06 4.72 -2.10
N GLY A 75 -12.40 4.37 -0.86
CA GLY A 75 -12.95 3.04 -0.56
C GLY A 75 -11.90 2.01 -0.19
N PHE A 76 -10.69 2.44 0.17
CA PHE A 76 -9.60 1.51 0.50
C PHE A 76 -9.50 1.15 1.97
N LEU A 77 -10.31 1.77 2.85
CA LEU A 77 -10.06 1.65 4.30
C LEU A 77 -10.15 0.21 4.78
N SER A 78 -11.19 -0.50 4.38
CA SER A 78 -11.40 -1.88 4.84
C SER A 78 -10.27 -2.80 4.39
N LEU A 79 -9.90 -2.72 3.11
CA LEU A 79 -8.81 -3.54 2.57
C LEU A 79 -7.47 -3.18 3.21
N CYS A 80 -7.19 -1.88 3.34
CA CYS A 80 -5.94 -1.44 3.94
C CYS A 80 -5.79 -1.94 5.38
N ASN A 81 -6.87 -1.86 6.16
CA ASN A 81 -6.82 -2.35 7.53
C ASN A 81 -6.64 -3.87 7.59
N ARG A 82 -7.24 -4.61 6.65
CA ARG A 82 -7.02 -6.04 6.58
C ARG A 82 -5.57 -6.37 6.26
N LEU A 83 -4.97 -5.64 5.31
CA LEU A 83 -3.55 -5.80 4.99
C LEU A 83 -2.68 -5.51 6.21
N ARG A 84 -2.94 -4.41 6.90
CA ARG A 84 -2.17 -4.03 8.09
C ARG A 84 -2.29 -5.10 9.18
N GLY A 85 -3.47 -5.67 9.35
CA GLY A 85 -3.67 -6.78 10.29
C GLY A 85 -2.86 -8.02 9.93
N ASP A 86 -2.60 -8.22 8.66
CA ASP A 86 -1.78 -9.34 8.15
C ASP A 86 -0.30 -8.96 8.06
N ARG A 87 0.11 -7.82 8.61
CA ARG A 87 1.49 -7.32 8.60
C ARG A 87 1.98 -7.02 7.20
N VAL A 88 1.09 -6.61 6.33
CA VAL A 88 1.42 -6.11 5.00
C VAL A 88 1.36 -4.60 5.05
N GLN A 89 2.38 -3.94 4.51
CA GLN A 89 2.44 -2.48 4.51
C GLN A 89 1.27 -1.91 3.73
N CYS A 90 0.63 -0.91 4.31
CA CYS A 90 -0.45 -0.19 3.64
C CYS A 90 -0.58 1.19 4.24
N LEU A 91 -0.40 2.21 3.40
CA LEU A 91 -0.56 3.61 3.78
C LEU A 91 -1.65 4.25 2.93
N LEU A 92 -2.56 4.97 3.56
CA LEU A 92 -3.60 5.73 2.87
C LEU A 92 -3.21 7.19 2.78
N ARG A 93 -3.28 7.75 1.58
CA ARG A 93 -2.89 9.14 1.31
C ARG A 93 -3.97 9.91 0.59
#